data_494134156d8f37b2280554762f7b1404
#
_entry.id   494134156d8f37b2280554762f7b1404
#
_cell.length_a   1.000
_cell.length_b   1.000
_cell.length_c   1.000
_cell.angle_alpha   90.00
_cell.angle_beta   90.00
_cell.angle_gamma   90.00
#
_symmetry.space_group_name_H-M   'P 1'
#
loop_
_entity.id
_entity.type
_entity.pdbx_description
1 polymer ?
#
loop_
_entity_poly.entity_id
_entity_poly.type
_entity_poly.pdbx_seq_one_letter_code
_entity_poly.pdbx_strand_id
1 'polypeptide(L)'
;MAYFSATGNTENVANFIAEATGGDLFAITPAEPYTDEDLNWSDENSRVVHEYENPDERDTELVAYTPENWEDYDVVFVGYPIWWYDAAWPVEGFVEGNDFTGKTVIPFCTSSSSDIGESGRRLAGLAGTGDWQEGQRFRSGASESDIRAWVDSLNL
;
A
#
# COMPACT_ATOMS: atom_id res chain seq x y z
N MET A 1 -1.88 9.87 3.09
CA MET A 1 -1.91 8.91 1.97
C MET A 1 -0.54 8.28 1.84
N ALA A 2 -0.35 7.09 2.38
CA ALA A 2 0.89 6.33 2.23
C ALA A 2 0.69 5.25 1.17
N TYR A 3 1.61 5.11 0.23
CA TYR A 3 1.48 4.14 -0.84
C TYR A 3 2.83 3.64 -1.33
N PHE A 4 2.85 2.37 -1.73
CA PHE A 4 3.93 1.79 -2.52
C PHE A 4 3.43 1.52 -3.93
N SER A 5 4.14 1.99 -4.94
CA SER A 5 3.78 1.77 -6.35
C SER A 5 4.98 1.25 -7.12
N ALA A 6 4.82 0.07 -7.72
CA ALA A 6 5.87 -0.56 -8.52
C ALA A 6 5.81 -0.11 -9.99
N THR A 7 4.59 0.04 -10.54
CA THR A 7 4.37 0.30 -11.97
C THR A 7 3.56 1.55 -12.26
N GLY A 8 3.22 2.33 -11.24
CA GLY A 8 2.45 3.57 -11.37
C GLY A 8 0.95 3.44 -11.14
N ASN A 9 0.40 2.24 -11.09
CA ASN A 9 -1.05 2.04 -10.91
C ASN A 9 -1.52 2.48 -9.52
N THR A 10 -0.83 2.05 -8.47
CA THR A 10 -1.15 2.44 -7.10
C THR A 10 -0.96 3.94 -6.90
N GLU A 11 0.08 4.51 -7.48
CA GLU A 11 0.34 5.95 -7.43
C GLU A 11 -0.80 6.76 -8.05
N ASN A 12 -1.34 6.33 -9.19
CA ASN A 12 -2.47 7.01 -9.83
C ASN A 12 -3.70 7.03 -8.91
N VAL A 13 -4.01 5.90 -8.28
CA VAL A 13 -5.12 5.81 -7.32
C VAL A 13 -4.86 6.73 -6.12
N ALA A 14 -3.66 6.69 -5.58
CA ALA A 14 -3.27 7.54 -4.45
C ALA A 14 -3.43 9.03 -4.76
N ASN A 15 -3.04 9.45 -5.96
CA ASN A 15 -3.20 10.83 -6.40
C ASN A 15 -4.69 11.25 -6.43
N PHE A 16 -5.57 10.42 -6.97
CA PHE A 16 -7.00 10.72 -7.01
C PHE A 16 -7.62 10.77 -5.61
N ILE A 17 -7.21 9.88 -4.72
CA ILE A 17 -7.67 9.92 -3.33
C ILE A 17 -7.19 11.21 -2.65
N ALA A 18 -5.93 11.60 -2.86
CA ALA A 18 -5.39 12.83 -2.30
C ALA A 18 -6.14 14.07 -2.81
N GLU A 19 -6.46 14.12 -4.09
CA GLU A 19 -7.28 15.20 -4.66
C GLU A 19 -8.69 15.23 -4.06
N ALA A 20 -9.30 14.08 -3.86
CA ALA A 20 -10.64 13.97 -3.29
C ALA A 20 -10.71 14.36 -1.81
N THR A 21 -9.65 14.13 -1.06
CA THR A 21 -9.61 14.36 0.40
C THR A 21 -8.86 15.62 0.80
N GLY A 22 -8.07 16.20 -0.09
CA GLY A 22 -7.13 17.28 0.24
C GLY A 22 -5.93 16.80 1.07
N GLY A 23 -5.70 15.49 1.11
CA GLY A 23 -4.64 14.89 1.91
C GLY A 23 -3.25 14.97 1.27
N ASP A 24 -2.26 14.72 2.11
CA ASP A 24 -0.85 14.67 1.69
C ASP A 24 -0.48 13.28 1.17
N LEU A 25 0.52 13.23 0.30
CA LEU A 25 1.07 12.00 -0.26
C LEU A 25 2.39 11.64 0.42
N PHE A 26 2.55 10.36 0.74
CA PHE A 26 3.81 9.79 1.23
C PHE A 26 4.12 8.53 0.43
N ALA A 27 5.16 8.60 -0.39
CA ALA A 27 5.62 7.43 -1.14
C ALA A 27 6.44 6.51 -0.22
N ILE A 28 6.00 5.27 -0.09
CA ILE A 28 6.77 4.22 0.59
C ILE A 28 7.85 3.78 -0.38
N THR A 29 9.09 4.19 -0.13
CA THR A 29 10.20 4.01 -1.07
C THR A 29 11.19 2.98 -0.52
N PRO A 30 11.33 1.81 -1.17
CA PRO A 30 12.36 0.86 -0.78
C PRO A 30 13.75 1.48 -0.81
N ALA A 31 14.58 1.14 0.18
CA ALA A 31 15.98 1.58 0.21
C ALA A 31 16.72 1.11 -1.04
N GLU A 32 16.38 -0.08 -1.54
CA GLU A 32 16.83 -0.61 -2.81
C GLU A 32 15.63 -0.75 -3.75
N PRO A 33 15.45 0.20 -4.71
CA PRO A 33 14.29 0.19 -5.60
C PRO A 33 14.20 -1.06 -6.47
N TYR A 34 12.97 -1.46 -6.77
CA TYR A 34 12.71 -2.55 -7.71
C TYR A 34 12.85 -2.06 -9.15
N THR A 35 13.66 -2.75 -9.94
CA THR A 35 13.75 -2.55 -11.39
C THR A 35 12.67 -3.37 -12.10
N ASP A 36 12.47 -3.14 -13.40
CA ASP A 36 11.55 -3.96 -14.20
C ASP A 36 11.96 -5.45 -14.18
N GLU A 37 13.25 -5.72 -14.19
CA GLU A 37 13.77 -7.09 -14.08
C GLU A 37 13.47 -7.70 -12.71
N ASP A 38 13.62 -6.91 -11.64
CA ASP A 38 13.30 -7.34 -10.27
C ASP A 38 11.84 -7.71 -10.11
N LEU A 39 10.95 -7.05 -10.84
CA LEU A 39 9.50 -7.23 -10.78
C LEU A 39 8.99 -8.36 -11.69
N ASN A 40 9.85 -8.99 -12.47
CA ASN A 40 9.44 -10.03 -13.41
C ASN A 40 9.06 -11.31 -12.67
N TRP A 41 7.79 -11.42 -12.31
CA TRP A 41 7.24 -12.55 -11.56
C TRP A 41 7.25 -13.88 -12.35
N SER A 42 7.47 -13.84 -13.65
CA SER A 42 7.58 -15.04 -14.50
C SER A 42 9.02 -15.56 -14.62
N ASP A 43 10.01 -14.83 -14.11
CA ASP A 43 11.41 -15.25 -14.08
C ASP A 43 11.74 -15.82 -12.69
N GLU A 44 12.06 -17.10 -12.65
CA GLU A 44 12.40 -17.83 -11.42
C GLU A 44 13.60 -17.22 -10.65
N ASN A 45 14.45 -16.46 -11.35
CA ASN A 45 15.65 -15.87 -10.79
C ASN A 45 15.47 -14.39 -10.43
N SER A 46 14.27 -13.83 -10.63
CA SER A 46 14.02 -12.42 -10.29
C SER A 46 14.00 -12.21 -8.78
N ARG A 47 14.26 -10.96 -8.37
CA ARG A 47 14.23 -10.55 -6.97
C ARG A 47 12.86 -10.82 -6.33
N VAL A 48 11.78 -10.45 -7.00
CA VAL A 48 10.42 -10.59 -6.45
C VAL A 48 10.04 -12.05 -6.25
N VAL A 49 10.44 -12.95 -7.15
CA VAL A 49 10.19 -14.39 -7.00
C VAL A 49 11.02 -14.97 -5.86
N HIS A 50 12.30 -14.58 -5.77
CA HIS A 50 13.16 -15.00 -4.66
C HIS A 50 12.57 -14.58 -3.31
N GLU A 51 12.14 -13.36 -3.19
CA GLU A 51 11.55 -12.82 -1.96
C GLU A 51 10.19 -13.47 -1.66
N TYR A 52 9.43 -13.83 -2.67
CA TYR A 52 8.18 -14.59 -2.49
C TYR A 52 8.45 -15.99 -1.91
N GLU A 53 9.42 -16.70 -2.47
CA GLU A 53 9.76 -18.06 -2.04
C GLU A 53 10.51 -18.09 -0.70
N ASN A 54 11.16 -17.01 -0.33
CA ASN A 54 11.97 -16.88 0.90
C ASN A 54 11.50 -15.68 1.72
N PRO A 55 10.37 -15.79 2.44
CA PRO A 55 9.82 -14.67 3.20
C PRO A 55 10.79 -14.04 4.21
N ASP A 56 11.69 -14.83 4.78
CA ASP A 56 12.70 -14.34 5.73
C ASP A 56 13.78 -13.46 5.07
N GLU A 57 13.90 -13.52 3.75
CA GLU A 57 14.88 -12.77 2.98
C GLU A 57 14.28 -11.57 2.24
N ARG A 58 12.99 -11.28 2.48
CA ARG A 58 12.33 -10.10 1.91
C ARG A 58 12.94 -8.83 2.45
N ASP A 59 13.29 -7.92 1.54
CA ASP A 59 13.81 -6.61 1.91
C ASP A 59 12.64 -5.64 2.13
N THR A 60 12.44 -5.23 3.38
CA THR A 60 11.42 -4.24 3.74
C THR A 60 12.05 -2.93 4.22
N GLU A 61 13.35 -2.75 4.01
CA GLU A 61 14.04 -1.52 4.36
C GLU A 61 13.59 -0.36 3.47
N LEU A 62 13.30 0.77 4.10
CA LEU A 62 12.76 1.95 3.42
C LEU A 62 13.71 3.14 3.55
N VAL A 63 13.66 4.05 2.58
CA VAL A 63 14.37 5.34 2.63
C VAL A 63 13.88 6.16 3.81
N ALA A 64 12.56 6.17 4.05
CA ALA A 64 11.92 6.83 5.19
C ALA A 64 10.71 6.01 5.63
N TYR A 65 10.48 5.91 6.92
CA TYR A 65 9.39 5.11 7.48
C TYR A 65 8.20 5.95 7.88
N THR A 66 8.40 7.20 8.27
CA THR A 66 7.37 8.01 8.91
C THR A 66 7.21 9.35 8.19
N PRO A 67 5.99 9.69 7.73
CA PRO A 67 5.71 11.02 7.18
C PRO A 67 5.94 12.13 8.21
N GLU A 68 6.33 13.31 7.72
CA GLU A 68 6.35 14.50 8.56
C GLU A 68 4.95 14.76 9.12
N ASN A 69 4.87 15.27 10.33
CA ASN A 69 3.61 15.57 11.02
C ASN A 69 2.72 14.33 11.21
N TRP A 70 3.32 13.16 11.35
CA TRP A 70 2.61 11.90 11.51
C TRP A 70 1.53 11.97 12.61
N GLU A 71 1.85 12.61 13.71
CA GLU A 71 0.95 12.72 14.86
C GLU A 71 -0.31 13.54 14.59
N ASP A 72 -0.27 14.41 13.57
CA ASP A 72 -1.39 15.30 13.23
C ASP A 72 -2.44 14.62 12.35
N TYR A 73 -2.14 13.43 11.82
CA TYR A 73 -3.06 12.71 10.94
C TYR A 73 -3.97 11.78 11.73
N ASP A 74 -5.28 11.94 11.53
CA ASP A 74 -6.30 11.07 12.14
C ASP A 74 -6.72 9.91 11.20
N VAL A 75 -6.57 10.11 9.90
CA VAL A 75 -6.93 9.14 8.87
C VAL A 75 -5.74 8.88 7.97
N VAL A 76 -5.39 7.61 7.81
CA VAL A 76 -4.29 7.16 6.96
C VAL A 76 -4.79 6.16 5.95
N PHE A 77 -4.65 6.47 4.66
CA PHE A 77 -4.83 5.48 3.60
C PHE A 77 -3.50 4.78 3.37
N VAL A 78 -3.56 3.47 3.20
CA VAL A 78 -2.38 2.65 2.90
C VAL A 78 -2.63 1.92 1.59
N GLY A 79 -1.87 2.26 0.56
CA GLY A 79 -2.04 1.72 -0.80
C GLY A 79 -0.89 0.83 -1.25
N TYR A 80 -1.23 -0.24 -1.96
CA TYR A 80 -0.25 -1.22 -2.41
C TYR A 80 -0.77 -2.06 -3.59
N PRO A 81 0.13 -2.56 -4.44
CA PRO A 81 -0.22 -3.61 -5.39
C PRO A 81 -0.30 -4.96 -4.68
N ILE A 82 -1.08 -5.88 -5.25
CA ILE A 82 -1.15 -7.26 -4.76
C ILE A 82 -0.05 -8.09 -5.42
N TRP A 83 0.76 -8.72 -4.60
CA TRP A 83 1.80 -9.69 -5.00
C TRP A 83 1.45 -11.06 -4.40
N TRP A 84 1.12 -12.04 -5.26
CA TRP A 84 0.71 -13.38 -4.82
C TRP A 84 -0.34 -13.35 -3.71
N TYR A 85 -1.47 -12.65 -3.99
CA TYR A 85 -2.64 -12.54 -3.10
C TYR A 85 -2.39 -11.75 -1.81
N ASP A 86 -1.23 -11.13 -1.66
CA ASP A 86 -0.88 -10.35 -0.46
C ASP A 86 -0.39 -8.95 -0.82
N ALA A 87 -0.28 -8.07 0.17
CA ALA A 87 0.29 -6.75 -0.03
C ALA A 87 1.77 -6.86 -0.43
N ALA A 88 2.19 -6.02 -1.37
CA ALA A 88 3.60 -5.92 -1.71
C ALA A 88 4.44 -5.67 -0.46
N TRP A 89 5.50 -6.45 -0.29
CA TRP A 89 6.23 -6.50 0.98
C TRP A 89 6.90 -5.22 1.46
N PRO A 90 7.29 -4.24 0.62
CA PRO A 90 7.79 -2.97 1.15
C PRO A 90 6.82 -2.26 2.10
N VAL A 91 5.51 -2.48 1.93
CA VAL A 91 4.49 -1.89 2.81
C VAL A 91 4.56 -2.47 4.22
N GLU A 92 5.05 -3.69 4.38
CA GLU A 92 5.25 -4.30 5.71
C GLU A 92 6.21 -3.45 6.55
N GLY A 93 7.30 -2.97 5.96
CA GLY A 93 8.25 -2.07 6.65
C GLY A 93 7.59 -0.79 7.14
N PHE A 94 6.69 -0.23 6.35
CA PHE A 94 5.95 0.97 6.75
C PHE A 94 5.00 0.71 7.94
N VAL A 95 4.20 -0.36 7.88
CA VAL A 95 3.23 -0.63 8.94
C VAL A 95 3.89 -1.09 10.24
N GLU A 96 4.98 -1.82 10.16
CA GLU A 96 5.75 -2.24 11.34
C GLU A 96 6.53 -1.07 11.96
N GLY A 97 6.92 -0.10 11.15
CA GLY A 97 7.73 1.05 11.58
C GLY A 97 6.93 2.21 12.18
N ASN A 98 5.61 2.14 12.25
CA ASN A 98 4.77 3.25 12.70
C ASN A 98 3.75 2.81 13.75
N ASP A 99 3.37 3.76 14.61
CA ASP A 99 2.31 3.61 15.59
C ASP A 99 1.03 4.26 15.04
N PHE A 100 -0.01 3.44 14.83
CA PHE A 100 -1.31 3.88 14.29
C PHE A 100 -2.35 4.12 15.38
N THR A 101 -1.97 4.12 16.66
CA THR A 101 -2.90 4.33 17.77
C THR A 101 -3.71 5.62 17.58
N GLY A 102 -5.02 5.53 17.70
CA GLY A 102 -5.94 6.65 17.52
C GLY A 102 -6.23 7.04 16.08
N LYS A 103 -5.67 6.32 15.11
CA LYS A 103 -5.87 6.59 13.69
C LYS A 103 -6.84 5.61 13.06
N THR A 104 -7.66 6.09 12.14
CA THR A 104 -8.44 5.26 11.23
C THR A 104 -7.57 4.93 10.03
N VAL A 105 -7.38 3.65 9.75
CA VAL A 105 -6.51 3.20 8.65
C VAL A 105 -7.36 2.51 7.58
N ILE A 106 -7.23 2.97 6.35
CA ILE A 106 -8.06 2.52 5.23
C ILE A 106 -7.14 1.96 4.13
N PRO A 107 -7.05 0.62 4.00
CA PRO A 107 -6.24 0.02 2.95
C PRO A 107 -6.90 0.11 1.59
N PHE A 108 -6.13 0.26 0.54
CA PHE A 108 -6.58 0.09 -0.83
C PHE A 108 -5.49 -0.62 -1.64
N CYS A 109 -5.91 -1.39 -2.62
CA CYS A 109 -4.95 -2.12 -3.43
C CYS A 109 -5.24 -1.95 -4.92
N THR A 110 -4.22 -2.23 -5.72
CA THR A 110 -4.34 -2.32 -7.17
C THR A 110 -3.97 -3.73 -7.61
N SER A 111 -4.73 -4.28 -8.55
CA SER A 111 -4.46 -5.58 -9.12
C SER A 111 -5.18 -5.75 -10.45
N SER A 112 -4.70 -6.63 -11.31
CA SER A 112 -5.36 -6.95 -12.57
C SER A 112 -6.59 -7.83 -12.37
N SER A 113 -6.56 -8.75 -11.40
CA SER A 113 -7.64 -9.71 -11.18
C SER A 113 -7.86 -10.08 -9.72
N SER A 114 -6.84 -10.04 -8.88
CA SER A 114 -6.94 -10.44 -7.47
C SER A 114 -7.74 -9.44 -6.66
N ASP A 115 -8.60 -9.93 -5.78
CA ASP A 115 -9.31 -9.12 -4.80
C ASP A 115 -8.36 -8.67 -3.70
N ILE A 116 -8.80 -7.72 -2.86
CA ILE A 116 -8.01 -7.26 -1.71
C ILE A 116 -7.77 -8.40 -0.71
N GLY A 117 -8.71 -9.34 -0.61
CA GLY A 117 -8.60 -10.54 0.23
C GLY A 117 -8.28 -10.20 1.68
N GLU A 118 -7.36 -10.95 2.25
CA GLU A 118 -6.90 -10.79 3.63
C GLU A 118 -5.71 -9.82 3.77
N SER A 119 -5.25 -9.21 2.69
CA SER A 119 -4.05 -8.38 2.70
C SER A 119 -4.10 -7.23 3.70
N GLY A 120 -5.23 -6.52 3.76
CA GLY A 120 -5.42 -5.43 4.72
C GLY A 120 -5.42 -5.91 6.17
N ARG A 121 -6.04 -7.05 6.45
CA ARG A 121 -6.07 -7.66 7.78
C ARG A 121 -4.69 -8.12 8.22
N ARG A 122 -3.92 -8.68 7.31
CA ARG A 122 -2.55 -9.08 7.59
C ARG A 122 -1.69 -7.88 7.95
N LEU A 123 -1.81 -6.78 7.21
CA LEU A 123 -1.10 -5.54 7.55
C LEU A 123 -1.53 -4.99 8.91
N ALA A 124 -2.82 -5.04 9.23
CA ALA A 124 -3.34 -4.63 10.53
C ALA A 124 -2.70 -5.43 11.67
N GLY A 125 -2.56 -6.74 11.48
CA GLY A 125 -1.87 -7.60 12.43
C GLY A 125 -0.40 -7.25 12.61
N LEU A 126 0.29 -6.94 11.53
CA LEU A 126 1.70 -6.52 11.56
C LEU A 126 1.88 -5.16 12.24
N ALA A 127 0.96 -4.22 12.00
CA ALA A 127 0.98 -2.90 12.63
C ALA A 127 0.71 -2.99 14.14
N GLY A 128 -0.21 -3.85 14.55
CA GLY A 128 -0.58 -4.05 15.94
C GLY A 128 -1.37 -2.91 16.57
N THR A 129 -1.57 -1.80 15.86
CA THR A 129 -2.26 -0.59 16.34
C THR A 129 -3.13 -0.01 15.23
N GLY A 130 -4.09 0.85 15.60
CA GLY A 130 -4.98 1.54 14.68
C GLY A 130 -6.33 0.87 14.51
N ASP A 131 -7.29 1.65 14.03
CA ASP A 131 -8.63 1.19 13.66
C ASP A 131 -8.66 0.94 12.15
N TRP A 132 -8.39 -0.29 11.76
CA TRP A 132 -8.29 -0.70 10.37
C TRP A 132 -9.65 -1.03 9.79
N GLN A 133 -9.99 -0.32 8.72
CA GLN A 133 -11.26 -0.51 8.00
C GLN A 133 -11.13 -1.55 6.91
N GLU A 134 -12.25 -1.97 6.36
CA GLU A 134 -12.25 -2.70 5.10
C GLU A 134 -11.74 -1.80 4.00
N GLY A 135 -10.96 -2.35 3.11
CA GLY A 135 -10.39 -1.60 2.02
C GLY A 135 -11.15 -1.76 0.72
N GLN A 136 -10.52 -1.30 -0.34
CA GLN A 136 -11.07 -1.37 -1.68
C GLN A 136 -9.98 -1.77 -2.66
N ARG A 137 -10.36 -2.61 -3.61
CA ARG A 137 -9.50 -2.96 -4.75
C ARG A 137 -9.85 -2.08 -5.94
N PHE A 138 -8.82 -1.64 -6.67
CA PHE A 138 -8.98 -0.92 -7.94
C PHE A 138 -8.21 -1.65 -9.04
N ARG A 139 -8.76 -1.66 -10.26
CA ARG A 139 -8.07 -2.16 -11.44
C ARG A 139 -7.06 -1.14 -11.94
N SER A 140 -6.09 -1.59 -12.72
CA SER A 140 -5.29 -0.70 -13.56
C SER A 140 -6.21 0.21 -14.38
N GLY A 141 -5.94 1.51 -14.37
CA GLY A 141 -6.75 2.45 -15.12
C GLY A 141 -8.12 2.73 -14.50
N ALA A 142 -8.31 2.47 -13.21
CA ALA A 142 -9.53 2.85 -12.50
C ALA A 142 -9.83 4.35 -12.70
N SER A 143 -11.11 4.67 -12.91
CA SER A 143 -11.50 6.05 -13.19
C SER A 143 -11.48 6.93 -11.95
N GLU A 144 -11.20 8.21 -12.13
CA GLU A 144 -11.29 9.19 -11.05
C GLU A 144 -12.66 9.20 -10.40
N SER A 145 -13.73 9.07 -11.20
CA SER A 145 -15.10 9.07 -10.68
C SER A 145 -15.40 7.89 -9.78
N ASP A 146 -14.89 6.70 -10.09
CA ASP A 146 -15.06 5.52 -9.26
C ASP A 146 -14.30 5.66 -7.94
N ILE A 147 -13.10 6.21 -7.99
CA ILE A 147 -12.28 6.44 -6.80
C ILE A 147 -12.93 7.48 -5.90
N ARG A 148 -13.42 8.60 -6.46
CA ARG A 148 -14.14 9.63 -5.70
C ARG A 148 -15.41 9.09 -5.06
N ALA A 149 -16.16 8.26 -5.78
CA ALA A 149 -17.38 7.64 -5.26
C ALA A 149 -17.07 6.76 -4.04
N TRP A 150 -15.98 6.01 -4.10
CA TRP A 150 -15.55 5.21 -2.95
C TRP A 150 -15.17 6.10 -1.76
N VAL A 151 -14.35 7.12 -1.99
CA VAL A 151 -13.95 8.07 -0.93
C VAL A 151 -15.18 8.72 -0.29
N ASP A 152 -16.14 9.17 -1.10
CA ASP A 152 -17.39 9.77 -0.59
C ASP A 152 -18.17 8.77 0.27
N SER A 153 -18.15 7.49 -0.07
CA SER A 153 -18.84 6.44 0.70
C SER A 153 -18.26 6.22 2.10
N LEU A 154 -17.03 6.64 2.34
CA LEU A 154 -16.33 6.47 3.62
C LEU A 154 -16.80 7.47 4.69
N ASN A 155 -17.43 8.55 4.31
CA ASN A 155 -17.95 9.59 5.21
C ASN A 155 -16.87 10.18 6.15
N LEU A 156 -15.75 10.50 5.61
CA LEU A 156 -14.60 11.07 6.35
C LEU A 156 -14.78 12.55 6.66
#